data_97e299649d97d86dff582762d3ee28f5
#
_entry.id   97e299649d97d86dff582762d3ee28f5
#
_cell.length_a   1.000
_cell.length_b   1.000
_cell.length_c   1.000
_cell.angle_alpha   90.00
_cell.angle_beta   90.00
_cell.angle_gamma   90.00
#
_symmetry.space_group_name_H-M   'P 1'
#
loop_
_entity.id
_entity.type
_entity.pdbx_description
1 polymer ?
#
loop_
_entity_poly.entity_id
_entity_poly.type
_entity_poly.pdbx_seq_one_letter_code
_entity_poly.pdbx_strand_id
1 'polypeptide(L)'
;MAPGPRFTLPWTGLRRMRRDPLAFLEAAARYGPVAEFMRMVRANIGDRLDTAVLFELPDVQRVFDEVAFWDVYYEHCSYFTAGSLAHLFQTTGFDVVTVEPAFDDQYLLIEARPAAPAMSEPVIATPDIDAVRAGSARFAEGYRRQIASWQSTVAEVTDRHGRAVVWGAGSKGVAFLTALGGDAIDYAVDVNPHKHGMYMPG
;
A
#
# COMPACT_ATOMS: atom_id res chain seq x y z
N MET A 1 21.63 -20.61 22.50
CA MET A 1 20.58 -20.13 21.62
C MET A 1 20.19 -18.72 22.11
N ALA A 2 20.61 -17.66 21.43
CA ALA A 2 20.34 -16.28 21.84
C ALA A 2 18.87 -15.95 21.54
N PRO A 3 18.15 -15.27 22.44
CA PRO A 3 16.78 -14.83 22.13
C PRO A 3 16.84 -13.80 21.01
N GLY A 4 16.05 -14.03 19.96
CA GLY A 4 15.90 -13.10 18.84
C GLY A 4 15.40 -11.72 19.31
N PRO A 5 15.53 -10.69 18.47
CA PRO A 5 15.18 -9.33 18.83
C PRO A 5 13.70 -9.25 19.23
N ARG A 6 13.46 -8.85 20.48
CA ARG A 6 12.11 -8.53 20.94
C ARG A 6 11.70 -7.18 20.37
N PHE A 7 10.87 -7.18 19.35
CA PHE A 7 10.20 -5.97 18.90
C PHE A 7 9.15 -5.57 19.95
N THR A 8 9.50 -4.64 20.81
CA THR A 8 8.52 -3.97 21.67
C THR A 8 7.96 -2.79 20.91
N LEU A 9 6.75 -2.95 20.33
CA LEU A 9 5.97 -1.79 19.93
C LEU A 9 5.74 -0.92 21.17
N PRO A 10 6.01 0.41 21.12
CA PRO A 10 5.69 1.27 22.25
C PRO A 10 4.19 1.16 22.56
N TRP A 11 3.84 0.93 23.80
CA TRP A 11 2.46 0.77 24.31
C TRP A 11 1.52 1.91 23.91
N THR A 12 2.06 3.07 23.58
CA THR A 12 1.33 4.21 23.01
C THR A 12 0.74 3.90 21.63
N GLY A 13 1.38 3.07 20.80
CA GLY A 13 0.86 2.62 19.51
C GLY A 13 -0.38 1.73 19.66
N LEU A 14 -0.32 0.74 20.55
CA LEU A 14 -1.46 -0.19 20.77
C LEU A 14 -2.70 0.49 21.37
N ARG A 15 -2.55 1.54 22.17
CA ARG A 15 -3.69 2.33 22.67
C ARG A 15 -4.32 3.19 21.56
N ARG A 16 -3.52 3.66 20.61
CA ARG A 16 -3.99 4.40 19.44
C ARG A 16 -4.73 3.47 18.45
N MET A 17 -4.22 2.27 18.26
CA MET A 17 -4.84 1.19 17.48
C MET A 17 -6.27 0.84 17.91
N ARG A 18 -6.56 0.89 19.21
CA ARG A 18 -7.93 0.65 19.74
C ARG A 18 -8.92 1.79 19.45
N ARG A 19 -8.42 2.98 19.10
CA ARG A 19 -9.23 4.20 18.86
C ARG A 19 -9.30 4.63 17.41
N ASP A 20 -8.35 4.15 16.59
CA ASP A 20 -8.25 4.51 15.18
C ASP A 20 -7.78 3.27 14.37
N PRO A 21 -8.74 2.51 13.81
CA PRO A 21 -8.42 1.36 12.95
C PRO A 21 -7.56 1.72 11.73
N LEU A 22 -7.71 2.93 11.19
CA LEU A 22 -6.94 3.38 10.02
C LEU A 22 -5.46 3.56 10.36
N ALA A 23 -5.13 4.07 11.56
CA ALA A 23 -3.73 4.18 12.01
C ALA A 23 -3.04 2.82 12.15
N PHE A 24 -3.80 1.74 12.36
CA PHE A 24 -3.30 0.37 12.38
C PHE A 24 -2.92 -0.13 10.98
N LEU A 25 -3.73 0.18 9.98
CA LEU A 25 -3.52 -0.21 8.59
C LEU A 25 -2.26 0.44 8.00
N GLU A 26 -2.08 1.73 8.23
CA GLU A 26 -0.87 2.46 7.82
C GLU A 26 0.40 1.91 8.50
N ALA A 27 0.31 1.50 9.76
CA ALA A 27 1.43 0.90 10.46
C ALA A 27 1.85 -0.44 9.85
N ALA A 28 0.92 -1.29 9.45
CA ALA A 28 1.20 -2.58 8.81
C ALA A 28 1.94 -2.44 7.48
N ALA A 29 1.56 -1.47 6.65
CA ALA A 29 2.22 -1.20 5.38
C ALA A 29 3.67 -0.70 5.53
N ARG A 30 4.00 -0.10 6.68
CA ARG A 30 5.33 0.44 7.01
C ARG A 30 6.29 -0.57 7.63
N TYR A 31 5.82 -1.76 8.02
CA TYR A 31 6.68 -2.80 8.61
C TYR A 31 7.21 -3.75 7.54
N GLY A 32 8.54 -3.74 7.33
CA GLY A 32 9.21 -4.61 6.35
C GLY A 32 8.91 -6.10 6.51
N PRO A 33 9.00 -6.72 7.72
CA PRO A 33 8.66 -8.14 7.88
C PRO A 33 7.17 -8.35 8.18
N VAL A 34 6.31 -8.11 7.18
CA VAL A 34 4.84 -8.17 7.35
C VAL A 34 4.34 -9.51 7.91
N ALA A 35 4.98 -10.63 7.56
CA ALA A 35 4.62 -11.94 8.10
C ALA A 35 4.90 -12.05 9.61
N GLU A 36 5.95 -11.43 10.13
CA GLU A 36 6.23 -11.37 11.57
C GLU A 36 5.18 -10.52 12.28
N PHE A 37 4.81 -9.40 11.67
CA PHE A 37 3.75 -8.55 12.17
C PHE A 37 2.42 -9.33 12.28
N MET A 38 2.03 -10.07 11.23
CA MET A 38 0.80 -10.86 11.23
C MET A 38 0.84 -11.99 12.28
N ARG A 39 1.99 -12.67 12.46
CA ARG A 39 2.15 -13.67 13.52
C ARG A 39 2.04 -13.03 14.91
N MET A 40 2.55 -11.81 15.08
CA MET A 40 2.39 -11.06 16.35
C MET A 40 0.91 -10.71 16.59
N VAL A 41 0.17 -10.25 15.57
CA VAL A 41 -1.28 -10.02 15.66
C VAL A 41 -1.99 -11.30 16.08
N ARG A 42 -1.69 -12.41 15.40
CA ARG A 42 -2.27 -13.73 15.74
C ARG A 42 -2.00 -14.17 17.17
N ALA A 43 -0.76 -14.02 17.63
CA ALA A 43 -0.36 -14.37 19.00
C ALA A 43 -1.07 -13.51 20.06
N ASN A 44 -1.30 -12.22 19.79
CA ASN A 44 -2.02 -11.33 20.71
C ASN A 44 -3.53 -11.61 20.79
N ILE A 45 -4.11 -12.18 19.76
CA ILE A 45 -5.51 -12.65 19.78
C ILE A 45 -5.64 -13.87 20.69
N GLY A 46 -4.66 -14.77 20.69
CA GLY A 46 -4.66 -15.97 21.51
C GLY A 46 -5.80 -16.93 21.12
N ASP A 47 -6.54 -17.41 22.11
CA ASP A 47 -7.60 -18.42 21.95
C ASP A 47 -8.97 -17.84 21.57
N ARG A 48 -9.06 -16.53 21.30
CA ARG A 48 -10.32 -15.87 20.90
C ARG A 48 -10.60 -16.08 19.42
N LEU A 49 -11.04 -17.28 19.05
CA LEU A 49 -11.24 -17.71 17.65
C LEU A 49 -12.39 -16.99 16.94
N ASP A 50 -13.29 -16.34 17.69
CA ASP A 50 -14.40 -15.55 17.19
C ASP A 50 -14.04 -14.09 16.83
N THR A 51 -12.76 -13.71 17.04
CA THR A 51 -12.28 -12.36 16.72
C THR A 51 -12.34 -12.14 15.22
N ALA A 52 -13.11 -11.14 14.78
CA ALA A 52 -13.04 -10.66 13.39
C ALA A 52 -11.78 -9.81 13.20
N VAL A 53 -11.06 -10.08 12.12
CA VAL A 53 -9.87 -9.35 11.71
C VAL A 53 -10.15 -8.75 10.34
N LEU A 54 -10.08 -7.44 10.23
CA LEU A 54 -10.35 -6.69 9.02
C LEU A 54 -9.13 -5.84 8.64
N PHE A 55 -8.69 -5.93 7.40
CA PHE A 55 -7.62 -5.10 6.85
C PHE A 55 -8.06 -4.51 5.52
N GLU A 56 -7.60 -3.30 5.28
CA GLU A 56 -7.73 -2.56 4.03
C GLU A 56 -6.34 -2.14 3.55
N LEU A 57 -6.05 -2.33 2.28
CA LEU A 57 -4.75 -1.96 1.70
C LEU A 57 -4.89 -1.77 0.18
N PRO A 58 -3.98 -0.99 -0.46
CA PRO A 58 -4.01 -0.80 -1.91
C PRO A 58 -3.89 -2.12 -2.68
N ASP A 59 -4.68 -2.27 -3.75
CA ASP A 59 -4.57 -3.40 -4.67
C ASP A 59 -3.44 -3.15 -5.68
N VAL A 60 -2.38 -3.95 -5.62
CA VAL A 60 -1.28 -3.85 -6.56
C VAL A 60 -1.65 -4.31 -7.97
N GLN A 61 -2.65 -5.20 -8.12
CA GLN A 61 -3.12 -5.60 -9.43
C GLN A 61 -3.65 -4.40 -10.22
N ARG A 62 -4.47 -3.56 -9.58
CA ARG A 62 -4.93 -2.30 -10.16
C ARG A 62 -3.76 -1.36 -10.49
N VAL A 63 -2.77 -1.26 -9.59
CA VAL A 63 -1.56 -0.46 -9.85
C VAL A 63 -0.87 -0.91 -11.14
N PHE A 64 -0.77 -2.22 -11.38
CA PHE A 64 -0.18 -2.76 -12.60
C PHE A 64 -1.03 -2.46 -13.84
N ASP A 65 -2.34 -2.65 -13.75
CA ASP A 65 -3.26 -2.58 -14.89
C ASP A 65 -3.50 -1.14 -15.35
N GLU A 66 -3.57 -0.19 -14.40
CA GLU A 66 -3.77 1.23 -14.69
C GLU A 66 -2.46 2.03 -14.78
N VAL A 67 -1.31 1.38 -14.54
CA VAL A 67 -0.03 2.08 -14.40
C VAL A 67 -0.11 3.20 -13.35
N ALA A 68 -0.78 2.92 -12.25
CA ALA A 68 -1.07 3.89 -11.20
C ALA A 68 0.18 4.15 -10.31
N PHE A 69 1.25 4.67 -10.92
CA PHE A 69 2.54 4.90 -10.25
C PHE A 69 2.44 5.87 -9.07
N TRP A 70 1.43 6.72 -9.04
CA TRP A 70 1.16 7.65 -7.95
C TRP A 70 0.65 6.97 -6.67
N ASP A 71 0.35 5.68 -6.72
CA ASP A 71 0.02 4.84 -5.56
C ASP A 71 1.24 4.02 -5.08
N VAL A 72 2.41 4.20 -5.72
CA VAL A 72 3.68 3.60 -5.32
C VAL A 72 4.56 4.64 -4.65
N TYR A 73 4.69 4.60 -3.33
CA TYR A 73 5.51 5.53 -2.56
C TYR A 73 6.20 4.84 -1.39
N TYR A 74 7.25 5.47 -0.90
CA TYR A 74 8.23 4.86 0.00
C TYR A 74 7.66 4.41 1.36
N GLU A 75 6.52 4.95 1.78
CA GLU A 75 5.85 4.55 3.02
C GLU A 75 5.22 3.16 2.94
N HIS A 76 4.93 2.67 1.73
CA HIS A 76 4.41 1.34 1.52
C HIS A 76 5.53 0.35 1.27
N CYS A 77 5.92 -0.39 2.31
CA CYS A 77 6.99 -1.40 2.22
C CYS A 77 6.53 -2.70 1.54
N SER A 78 5.23 -2.94 1.41
CA SER A 78 4.67 -4.18 0.89
C SER A 78 3.44 -3.90 0.05
N TYR A 79 3.32 -4.63 -1.06
CA TYR A 79 2.21 -4.54 -1.99
C TYR A 79 1.62 -5.93 -2.20
N PHE A 80 0.29 -6.01 -2.30
CA PHE A 80 -0.41 -7.29 -2.37
C PHE A 80 -1.42 -7.31 -3.51
N THR A 81 -1.50 -8.47 -4.18
CA THR A 81 -2.69 -8.90 -4.91
C THR A 81 -3.62 -9.63 -3.95
N ALA A 82 -4.89 -9.83 -4.31
CA ALA A 82 -5.84 -10.59 -3.49
C ALA A 82 -5.29 -11.98 -3.11
N GLY A 83 -4.68 -12.69 -4.07
CA GLY A 83 -4.09 -14.01 -3.82
C GLY A 83 -2.89 -13.99 -2.87
N SER A 84 -1.99 -13.02 -3.01
CA SER A 84 -0.82 -12.91 -2.12
C SER A 84 -1.21 -12.45 -0.71
N LEU A 85 -2.25 -11.64 -0.59
CA LEU A 85 -2.80 -11.22 0.69
C LEU A 85 -3.46 -12.40 1.42
N ALA A 86 -4.30 -13.17 0.73
CA ALA A 86 -4.91 -14.38 1.28
C ALA A 86 -3.83 -15.39 1.74
N HIS A 87 -2.80 -15.59 0.93
CA HIS A 87 -1.66 -16.45 1.28
C HIS A 87 -0.94 -15.99 2.55
N LEU A 88 -0.68 -14.68 2.68
CA LEU A 88 -0.06 -14.13 3.90
C LEU A 88 -0.90 -14.44 5.15
N PHE A 89 -2.19 -14.21 5.10
CA PHE A 89 -3.08 -14.46 6.23
C PHE A 89 -3.12 -15.94 6.60
N GLN A 90 -3.30 -16.82 5.62
CA GLN A 90 -3.36 -18.26 5.85
C GLN A 90 -2.05 -18.82 6.43
N THR A 91 -0.90 -18.38 5.91
CA THR A 91 0.42 -18.82 6.39
C THR A 91 0.79 -18.24 7.75
N THR A 92 0.06 -17.25 8.24
CA THR A 92 0.29 -16.62 9.55
C THR A 92 -0.76 -16.98 10.60
N GLY A 93 -1.63 -17.96 10.30
CA GLY A 93 -2.56 -18.56 11.26
C GLY A 93 -3.95 -17.94 11.26
N PHE A 94 -4.43 -17.51 10.10
CA PHE A 94 -5.79 -16.99 9.92
C PHE A 94 -6.54 -17.77 8.84
N ASP A 95 -7.83 -17.99 9.09
CA ASP A 95 -8.80 -18.43 8.08
C ASP A 95 -9.36 -17.19 7.39
N VAL A 96 -9.19 -17.11 6.08
CA VAL A 96 -9.73 -16.02 5.25
C VAL A 96 -11.20 -16.26 4.98
N VAL A 97 -12.04 -15.29 5.32
CA VAL A 97 -13.48 -15.31 5.06
C VAL A 97 -13.75 -14.76 3.67
N THR A 98 -13.23 -13.56 3.37
CA THR A 98 -13.34 -12.93 2.06
C THR A 98 -12.15 -12.03 1.77
N VAL A 99 -11.86 -11.83 0.48
CA VAL A 99 -10.99 -10.76 -0.03
C VAL A 99 -11.72 -10.13 -1.20
N GLU A 100 -12.07 -8.87 -1.07
CA GLU A 100 -12.88 -8.16 -2.05
C GLU A 100 -12.26 -6.81 -2.42
N PRO A 101 -12.40 -6.37 -3.69
CA PRO A 101 -12.10 -5.00 -4.07
C PRO A 101 -13.05 -4.02 -3.35
N ALA A 102 -12.54 -2.85 -3.00
CA ALA A 102 -13.30 -1.79 -2.33
C ALA A 102 -12.88 -0.42 -2.85
N PHE A 103 -13.73 0.61 -2.62
CA PHE A 103 -13.45 2.00 -2.97
C PHE A 103 -13.09 2.18 -4.45
N ASP A 104 -14.00 1.83 -5.35
CA ASP A 104 -13.80 1.85 -6.80
C ASP A 104 -12.56 1.04 -7.21
N ASP A 105 -12.44 -0.18 -6.67
CA ASP A 105 -11.37 -1.14 -6.92
C ASP A 105 -9.95 -0.65 -6.58
N GLN A 106 -9.83 0.44 -5.80
CA GLN A 106 -8.53 0.98 -5.42
C GLN A 106 -7.85 0.19 -4.30
N TYR A 107 -8.66 -0.48 -3.49
CA TYR A 107 -8.19 -1.19 -2.29
C TYR A 107 -8.71 -2.63 -2.28
N LEU A 108 -8.00 -3.48 -1.55
CA LEU A 108 -8.48 -4.78 -1.12
C LEU A 108 -8.96 -4.69 0.32
N LEU A 109 -10.14 -5.22 0.58
CA LEU A 109 -10.66 -5.46 1.92
C LEU A 109 -10.59 -6.94 2.20
N ILE A 110 -9.89 -7.35 3.25
CA ILE A 110 -9.83 -8.74 3.69
C ILE A 110 -10.48 -8.89 5.06
N GLU A 111 -11.43 -9.82 5.15
CA GLU A 111 -11.97 -10.31 6.41
C GLU A 111 -11.40 -11.70 6.70
N ALA A 112 -10.94 -11.89 7.93
CA ALA A 112 -10.38 -13.16 8.39
C ALA A 112 -10.71 -13.43 9.86
N ARG A 113 -10.48 -14.65 10.30
CA ARG A 113 -10.57 -15.07 11.70
C ARG A 113 -9.32 -15.85 12.08
N PRO A 114 -8.95 -15.89 13.36
CA PRO A 114 -7.87 -16.76 13.82
C PRO A 114 -8.20 -18.22 13.49
N ALA A 115 -7.29 -18.89 12.79
CA ALA A 115 -7.47 -20.31 12.46
C ALA A 115 -7.51 -21.16 13.74
N ALA A 116 -8.44 -22.08 13.81
CA ALA A 116 -8.47 -23.11 14.85
C ALA A 116 -7.31 -24.10 14.63
N PRO A 117 -6.84 -24.77 15.70
CA PRO A 117 -5.91 -25.90 15.55
C PRO A 117 -6.51 -26.93 14.58
N ALA A 118 -5.93 -27.04 13.40
CA ALA A 118 -6.49 -27.88 12.35
C ALA A 118 -6.21 -29.35 12.59
N MET A 119 -7.21 -30.20 12.33
CA MET A 119 -7.05 -31.68 12.29
C MET A 119 -6.49 -32.15 10.93
N SER A 120 -6.40 -31.27 9.93
CA SER A 120 -5.83 -31.49 8.61
C SER A 120 -5.05 -30.25 8.17
N GLU A 121 -4.10 -30.42 7.23
CA GLU A 121 -3.37 -29.31 6.67
C GLU A 121 -4.34 -28.32 5.97
N PRO A 122 -4.22 -27.00 6.25
CA PRO A 122 -5.08 -26.01 5.62
C PRO A 122 -4.77 -25.92 4.12
N VAL A 123 -5.80 -25.72 3.31
CA VAL A 123 -5.64 -25.38 1.90
C VAL A 123 -5.20 -23.92 1.82
N ILE A 124 -3.91 -23.71 1.53
CA ILE A 124 -3.32 -22.38 1.44
C ILE A 124 -3.42 -21.89 -0.01
N ALA A 125 -3.95 -20.69 -0.20
CA ALA A 125 -3.99 -20.07 -1.53
C ALA A 125 -2.56 -19.90 -2.06
N THR A 126 -2.35 -20.33 -3.31
CA THR A 126 -1.08 -20.15 -4.01
C THR A 126 -1.17 -18.91 -4.87
N PRO A 127 -0.36 -17.86 -4.61
CA PRO A 127 -0.34 -16.67 -5.47
C PRO A 127 0.15 -17.03 -6.88
N ASP A 128 -0.47 -16.41 -7.89
CA ASP A 128 0.01 -16.52 -9.26
C ASP A 128 1.25 -15.62 -9.45
N ILE A 129 2.42 -16.18 -9.22
CA ILE A 129 3.70 -15.48 -9.31
C ILE A 129 4.00 -15.03 -10.74
N ASP A 130 3.59 -15.81 -11.74
CA ASP A 130 3.85 -15.46 -13.15
C ASP A 130 2.94 -14.32 -13.60
N ALA A 131 1.69 -14.26 -13.15
CA ALA A 131 0.82 -13.11 -13.37
C ALA A 131 1.38 -11.84 -12.71
N VAL A 132 1.89 -11.93 -11.47
CA VAL A 132 2.52 -10.80 -10.77
C VAL A 132 3.76 -10.30 -11.51
N ARG A 133 4.63 -11.21 -11.97
CA ARG A 133 5.83 -10.85 -12.77
C ARG A 133 5.45 -10.17 -14.08
N ALA A 134 4.47 -10.72 -14.80
CA ALA A 134 3.99 -10.14 -16.05
C ALA A 134 3.34 -8.76 -15.80
N GLY A 135 2.56 -8.61 -14.75
CA GLY A 135 1.97 -7.32 -14.32
C GLY A 135 3.03 -6.27 -14.02
N SER A 136 4.03 -6.64 -13.22
CA SER A 136 5.16 -5.75 -12.88
C SER A 136 5.96 -5.32 -14.13
N ALA A 137 6.19 -6.22 -15.08
CA ALA A 137 6.88 -5.89 -16.32
C ALA A 137 6.06 -4.91 -17.20
N ARG A 138 4.75 -5.13 -17.32
CA ARG A 138 3.84 -4.21 -18.03
C ARG A 138 3.80 -2.84 -17.36
N PHE A 139 3.73 -2.83 -16.02
CA PHE A 139 3.77 -1.60 -15.24
C PHE A 139 5.05 -0.80 -15.51
N ALA A 140 6.22 -1.45 -15.44
CA ALA A 140 7.51 -0.79 -15.66
C ALA A 140 7.61 -0.15 -17.06
N GLU A 141 7.09 -0.81 -18.08
CA GLU A 141 7.05 -0.30 -19.45
C GLU A 141 6.02 0.83 -19.58
N GLY A 142 4.82 0.65 -19.04
CA GLY A 142 3.76 1.67 -19.02
C GLY A 142 4.20 2.94 -18.28
N TYR A 143 4.86 2.78 -17.14
CA TYR A 143 5.42 3.89 -16.35
C TYR A 143 6.39 4.75 -17.17
N ARG A 144 7.36 4.13 -17.86
CA ARG A 144 8.31 4.88 -18.68
C ARG A 144 7.62 5.67 -19.79
N ARG A 145 6.65 5.05 -20.48
CA ARG A 145 5.88 5.73 -21.54
C ARG A 145 5.05 6.90 -20.98
N GLN A 146 4.40 6.69 -19.84
CA GLN A 146 3.54 7.69 -19.23
C GLN A 146 4.34 8.90 -18.73
N ILE A 147 5.49 8.68 -18.10
CA ILE A 147 6.37 9.78 -17.66
C ILE A 147 6.95 10.53 -18.85
N ALA A 148 7.43 9.84 -19.88
CA ALA A 148 7.92 10.50 -21.09
C ALA A 148 6.84 11.35 -21.78
N SER A 149 5.59 10.87 -21.81
CA SER A 149 4.45 11.64 -22.33
C SER A 149 4.18 12.90 -21.53
N TRP A 150 4.20 12.80 -20.19
CA TRP A 150 4.03 13.97 -19.32
C TRP A 150 5.17 14.98 -19.46
N GLN A 151 6.41 14.52 -19.52
CA GLN A 151 7.57 15.38 -19.77
C GLN A 151 7.44 16.14 -21.08
N SER A 152 7.02 15.46 -22.15
CA SER A 152 6.75 16.11 -23.44
C SER A 152 5.64 17.15 -23.34
N THR A 153 4.53 16.82 -22.68
CA THR A 153 3.40 17.73 -22.50
C THR A 153 3.80 18.99 -21.73
N VAL A 154 4.56 18.85 -20.66
CA VAL A 154 5.03 19.99 -19.86
C VAL A 154 6.02 20.85 -20.66
N ALA A 155 6.95 20.23 -21.40
CA ALA A 155 7.88 20.94 -22.27
C ALA A 155 7.16 21.77 -23.35
N GLU A 156 6.15 21.18 -24.01
CA GLU A 156 5.35 21.88 -25.00
C GLU A 156 4.61 23.11 -24.45
N VAL A 157 4.13 23.04 -23.19
CA VAL A 157 3.50 24.16 -22.50
C VAL A 157 4.51 25.26 -22.22
N THR A 158 5.69 24.89 -21.73
CA THR A 158 6.79 25.82 -21.40
C THR A 158 7.33 26.52 -22.66
N ASP A 159 7.52 25.79 -23.75
CA ASP A 159 8.01 26.33 -25.02
C ASP A 159 7.04 27.37 -25.63
N ARG A 160 5.76 27.28 -25.33
CA ARG A 160 4.73 28.26 -25.67
C ARG A 160 4.59 29.39 -24.67
N HIS A 161 5.57 29.58 -23.75
CA HIS A 161 5.51 30.52 -22.64
C HIS A 161 4.33 30.31 -21.70
N GLY A 162 3.77 29.11 -21.67
CA GLY A 162 2.76 28.70 -20.71
C GLY A 162 3.38 28.30 -19.37
N ARG A 163 2.51 28.06 -18.39
CA ARG A 163 2.88 27.55 -17.08
C ARG A 163 2.09 26.30 -16.76
N ALA A 164 2.77 25.28 -16.25
CA ALA A 164 2.14 24.09 -15.74
C ALA A 164 2.09 24.14 -14.21
N VAL A 165 0.96 23.76 -13.62
CA VAL A 165 0.77 23.68 -12.19
C VAL A 165 0.14 22.34 -11.83
N VAL A 166 0.46 21.81 -10.61
CA VAL A 166 -0.19 20.62 -10.08
C VAL A 166 -1.33 21.04 -9.15
N TRP A 167 -2.50 20.45 -9.31
CA TRP A 167 -3.59 20.59 -8.37
C TRP A 167 -3.61 19.39 -7.42
N GLY A 168 -3.33 19.64 -6.14
CA GLY A 168 -3.23 18.65 -5.09
C GLY A 168 -1.80 18.38 -4.64
N ALA A 169 -1.45 18.81 -3.43
CA ALA A 169 -0.13 18.64 -2.79
C ALA A 169 -0.15 17.48 -1.78
N GLY A 170 -0.85 16.38 -2.09
CA GLY A 170 -0.86 15.13 -1.33
C GLY A 170 0.22 14.16 -1.81
N SER A 171 0.25 12.93 -1.25
CA SER A 171 1.22 11.88 -1.62
C SER A 171 1.25 11.59 -3.12
N LYS A 172 0.08 11.55 -3.78
CA LYS A 172 -0.02 11.33 -5.23
C LYS A 172 0.62 12.47 -6.03
N GLY A 173 0.44 13.73 -5.61
CA GLY A 173 1.10 14.88 -6.21
C GLY A 173 2.61 14.84 -6.05
N VAL A 174 3.09 14.48 -4.85
CA VAL A 174 4.53 14.28 -4.58
C VAL A 174 5.09 13.16 -5.45
N ALA A 175 4.41 12.01 -5.53
CA ALA A 175 4.84 10.89 -6.37
C ALA A 175 4.93 11.30 -7.85
N PHE A 176 3.95 12.06 -8.35
CA PHE A 176 3.96 12.57 -9.72
C PHE A 176 5.14 13.51 -9.98
N LEU A 177 5.36 14.51 -9.13
CA LEU A 177 6.48 15.46 -9.29
C LEU A 177 7.83 14.76 -9.20
N THR A 178 8.00 13.85 -8.26
CA THR A 178 9.22 13.06 -8.12
C THR A 178 9.48 12.21 -9.37
N ALA A 179 8.44 11.61 -9.95
CA ALA A 179 8.55 10.80 -11.15
C ALA A 179 8.84 11.63 -12.41
N LEU A 180 8.23 12.82 -12.51
CA LEU A 180 8.43 13.76 -13.63
C LEU A 180 9.87 14.27 -13.65
N GLY A 181 10.43 14.53 -12.48
CA GLY A 181 11.78 15.04 -12.26
C GLY A 181 11.97 16.50 -12.68
N GLY A 182 12.93 17.15 -12.04
CA GLY A 182 13.34 18.50 -12.40
C GLY A 182 12.38 19.63 -12.02
N ASP A 183 12.69 20.83 -12.47
CA ASP A 183 11.97 22.06 -12.16
C ASP A 183 10.85 22.37 -13.18
N ALA A 184 10.24 21.32 -13.74
CA ALA A 184 9.26 21.45 -14.81
C ALA A 184 7.92 22.08 -14.37
N ILE A 185 7.63 22.02 -13.07
CA ILE A 185 6.40 22.56 -12.48
C ILE A 185 6.76 23.51 -11.34
N ASP A 186 6.42 24.78 -11.49
CA ASP A 186 6.81 25.85 -10.58
C ASP A 186 6.14 25.78 -9.21
N TYR A 187 4.88 25.33 -9.14
CA TYR A 187 4.14 25.23 -7.88
C TYR A 187 2.91 24.31 -7.94
N ALA A 188 2.48 23.89 -6.77
CA ALA A 188 1.26 23.13 -6.58
C ALA A 188 0.15 24.00 -5.95
N VAL A 189 -1.10 23.75 -6.34
CA VAL A 189 -2.29 24.33 -5.74
C VAL A 189 -2.93 23.30 -4.82
N ASP A 190 -3.23 23.66 -3.58
CA ASP A 190 -3.94 22.79 -2.63
C ASP A 190 -5.00 23.58 -1.88
N VAL A 191 -6.14 22.94 -1.63
CA VAL A 191 -7.26 23.54 -0.86
C VAL A 191 -7.01 23.53 0.65
N ASN A 192 -6.03 22.74 1.11
CA ASN A 192 -5.72 22.67 2.54
C ASN A 192 -4.91 23.90 2.98
N PRO A 193 -5.48 24.78 3.83
CA PRO A 193 -4.82 26.00 4.24
C PRO A 193 -3.51 25.77 4.99
N HIS A 194 -3.31 24.60 5.61
CA HIS A 194 -2.07 24.26 6.30
C HIS A 194 -0.89 23.99 5.36
N LYS A 195 -1.14 23.88 4.06
CA LYS A 195 -0.11 23.71 3.03
C LYS A 195 0.23 25.01 2.31
N HIS A 196 -0.52 26.09 2.53
CA HIS A 196 -0.27 27.35 1.87
C HIS A 196 1.07 27.95 2.30
N GLY A 197 1.89 28.34 1.34
CA GLY A 197 3.24 28.87 1.61
C GLY A 197 4.26 27.82 2.08
N MET A 198 3.93 26.55 2.04
CA MET A 198 4.84 25.46 2.35
C MET A 198 5.52 24.94 1.08
N TYR A 199 6.68 24.34 1.26
CA TYR A 199 7.39 23.62 0.20
C TYR A 199 6.97 22.16 0.17
N MET A 200 6.99 21.58 -1.00
CA MET A 200 6.63 20.21 -1.28
C MET A 200 7.89 19.49 -1.82
N PRO A 201 8.21 18.26 -1.39
CA PRO A 201 9.30 17.49 -1.99
C PRO A 201 8.94 17.05 -3.41
N GLY A 202 9.97 16.94 -4.28
CA GLY A 202 9.82 16.53 -5.69
C GLY A 202 10.33 17.53 -6.68
#